data_21607803e40756a9226934efabccea84
#
_entry.id   21607803e40756a9226934efabccea84
#
_cell.length_a   1.000
_cell.length_b   1.000
_cell.length_c   1.000
_cell.angle_alpha   90.00
_cell.angle_beta   90.00
_cell.angle_gamma   90.00
#
_symmetry.space_group_name_H-M   'P 1'
#
loop_
_entity.id
_entity.type
_entity.pdbx_description
1 polymer ?
#
loop_
_entity_poly.entity_id
_entity_poly.type
_entity_poly.pdbx_seq_one_letter_code
_entity_poly.pdbx_strand_id
1 'polypeptide(L)'
;HEPAEKLIRWNAVAGVVALLVGGILALLVTTTRWQAIHLLPPDWFYLVLTAHGLDMLVFWIIFFEIAVLYFAAAVLLKCRLATPRIAWVAFWLMILGAIINNVAVFRGDSSVMFTSYAPMGAHPAFYLGLILFAVGALVACFVFFGTLVVAKSEGTYNGSVPLVTFGAVTAAIIAVFTIASGAIILIPTF
;
A
#
# COMPACT_ATOMS: atom_id res chain seq x y z
N HIS A 1 -5.86 7.27 22.53
CA HIS A 1 -6.06 7.32 21.06
C HIS A 1 -4.88 7.95 20.28
N GLU A 2 -4.05 8.79 20.92
CA GLU A 2 -2.98 9.55 20.25
C GLU A 2 -2.06 8.72 19.32
N PRO A 3 -1.57 7.50 19.70
CA PRO A 3 -0.75 6.71 18.79
C PRO A 3 -1.49 6.23 17.53
N ALA A 4 -2.79 5.91 17.65
CA ALA A 4 -3.61 5.51 16.51
C ALA A 4 -3.85 6.68 15.56
N GLU A 5 -4.17 7.86 16.09
CA GLU A 5 -4.42 9.07 15.29
C GLU A 5 -3.17 9.50 14.50
N LYS A 6 -1.99 9.39 15.10
CA LYS A 6 -0.73 9.66 14.40
C LYS A 6 -0.53 8.68 13.23
N LEU A 7 -0.71 7.38 13.46
CA LEU A 7 -0.56 6.37 12.41
C LEU A 7 -1.60 6.53 11.31
N ILE A 8 -2.86 6.82 11.64
CA ILE A 8 -3.91 7.13 10.66
C ILE A 8 -3.47 8.30 9.78
N ARG A 9 -3.03 9.39 10.40
CA ARG A 9 -2.58 10.59 9.68
C ARG A 9 -1.39 10.31 8.77
N TRP A 10 -0.37 9.61 9.28
CA TRP A 10 0.84 9.33 8.49
C TRP A 10 0.56 8.38 7.32
N ASN A 11 -0.27 7.36 7.50
CA ASN A 11 -0.70 6.50 6.39
C ASN A 11 -1.53 7.30 5.36
N ALA A 12 -2.46 8.15 5.81
CA ALA A 12 -3.24 9.00 4.90
C ALA A 12 -2.33 9.97 4.11
N VAL A 13 -1.36 10.60 4.78
CA VAL A 13 -0.39 11.50 4.11
C VAL A 13 0.47 10.73 3.11
N ALA A 14 0.99 9.56 3.47
CA ALA A 14 1.75 8.71 2.55
C ALA A 14 0.91 8.32 1.33
N GLY A 15 -0.35 7.95 1.53
CA GLY A 15 -1.28 7.67 0.45
C GLY A 15 -1.48 8.88 -0.47
N VAL A 16 -1.73 10.07 0.09
CA VAL A 16 -1.90 11.31 -0.71
C VAL A 16 -0.63 11.66 -1.48
N VAL A 17 0.55 11.46 -0.90
CA VAL A 17 1.82 11.68 -1.60
C VAL A 17 1.97 10.71 -2.78
N ALA A 18 1.69 9.43 -2.58
CA ALA A 18 1.70 8.43 -3.67
C ALA A 18 0.68 8.79 -4.76
N LEU A 19 -0.53 9.21 -4.37
CA LEU A 19 -1.56 9.68 -5.30
C LEU A 19 -1.09 10.89 -6.12
N LEU A 20 -0.43 11.85 -5.48
CA LEU A 20 0.12 13.03 -6.17
C LEU A 20 1.21 12.64 -7.17
N VAL A 21 2.15 11.80 -6.76
CA VAL A 21 3.22 11.30 -7.64
C VAL A 21 2.61 10.52 -8.81
N GLY A 22 1.76 9.56 -8.53
CA GLY A 22 1.06 8.77 -9.55
C GLY A 22 0.21 9.63 -10.49
N GLY A 23 -0.44 10.68 -9.99
CA GLY A 23 -1.21 11.64 -10.78
C GLY A 23 -0.34 12.47 -11.73
N ILE A 24 0.83 12.94 -11.28
CA ILE A 24 1.79 13.62 -12.16
C ILE A 24 2.29 12.66 -13.25
N LEU A 25 2.62 11.42 -12.90
CA LEU A 25 3.02 10.41 -13.87
C LEU A 25 1.89 10.07 -14.86
N ALA A 26 0.61 10.12 -14.44
CA ALA A 26 -0.54 9.96 -15.32
C ALA A 26 -0.58 11.04 -16.42
N LEU A 27 -0.27 12.28 -16.06
CA LEU A 27 -0.20 13.36 -17.04
C LEU A 27 0.90 13.12 -18.06
N LEU A 28 2.06 12.61 -17.65
CA LEU A 28 3.15 12.24 -18.56
C LEU A 28 2.75 11.09 -19.49
N VAL A 29 2.07 10.07 -18.97
CA VAL A 29 1.55 8.94 -19.75
C VAL A 29 0.53 9.42 -20.79
N THR A 30 -0.43 10.22 -20.38
CA THR A 30 -1.51 10.72 -21.28
C THR A 30 -0.97 11.65 -22.37
N THR A 31 -0.10 12.59 -22.02
CA THR A 31 0.51 13.49 -23.00
C THR A 31 1.44 12.78 -23.98
N THR A 32 2.09 11.69 -23.53
CA THR A 32 2.90 10.83 -24.42
C THR A 32 2.04 10.07 -25.42
N ARG A 33 0.86 9.59 -24.98
CA ARG A 33 -0.08 8.89 -25.88
C ARG A 33 -0.85 9.82 -26.82
N TRP A 34 -0.83 11.10 -26.55
CA TRP A 34 -1.47 12.07 -27.43
C TRP A 34 -0.62 12.28 -28.68
N GLN A 35 -1.16 11.91 -29.84
CA GLN A 35 -0.45 11.90 -31.13
C GLN A 35 0.19 13.23 -31.52
N ALA A 36 -0.37 14.36 -31.07
CA ALA A 36 0.15 15.70 -31.39
C ALA A 36 1.40 16.06 -30.54
N ILE A 37 1.62 15.41 -29.40
CA ILE A 37 2.70 15.80 -28.45
C ILE A 37 3.82 14.77 -28.40
N HIS A 38 3.51 13.49 -28.21
CA HIS A 38 4.50 12.40 -28.10
C HIS A 38 5.67 12.75 -27.16
N LEU A 39 5.33 13.08 -25.89
CA LEU A 39 6.25 13.73 -24.95
C LEU A 39 7.49 12.87 -24.60
N LEU A 40 7.30 11.58 -24.34
CA LEU A 40 8.36 10.68 -23.88
C LEU A 40 8.74 9.66 -24.96
N PRO A 41 10.02 9.32 -25.10
CA PRO A 41 10.43 8.18 -25.92
C PRO A 41 9.93 6.85 -25.31
N PRO A 42 9.82 5.77 -26.11
CA PRO A 42 9.21 4.50 -25.68
C PRO A 42 9.78 3.92 -24.40
N ASP A 43 11.10 3.95 -24.22
CA ASP A 43 11.78 3.40 -23.04
C ASP A 43 11.32 4.12 -21.75
N TRP A 44 11.29 5.45 -21.78
CA TRP A 44 10.80 6.25 -20.66
C TRP A 44 9.30 6.11 -20.45
N PHE A 45 8.53 5.95 -21.51
CA PHE A 45 7.08 5.76 -21.40
C PHE A 45 6.75 4.53 -20.54
N TYR A 46 7.40 3.39 -20.77
CA TYR A 46 7.12 2.16 -19.99
C TYR A 46 7.60 2.25 -18.54
N LEU A 47 8.68 2.97 -18.27
CA LEU A 47 9.13 3.26 -16.90
C LEU A 47 8.10 4.11 -16.16
N VAL A 48 7.66 5.22 -16.77
CA VAL A 48 6.65 6.11 -16.19
C VAL A 48 5.31 5.40 -16.03
N LEU A 49 4.91 4.56 -16.98
CA LEU A 49 3.71 3.74 -16.89
C LEU A 49 3.79 2.75 -15.72
N THR A 50 4.95 2.14 -15.51
CA THR A 50 5.18 1.22 -14.38
C THR A 50 5.05 1.94 -13.04
N ALA A 51 5.74 3.06 -12.86
CA ALA A 51 5.68 3.85 -11.63
C ALA A 51 4.26 4.41 -11.40
N HIS A 52 3.60 4.95 -12.46
CA HIS A 52 2.22 5.39 -12.37
C HIS A 52 1.29 4.29 -11.87
N GLY A 53 1.38 3.10 -12.45
CA GLY A 53 0.53 1.97 -12.06
C GLY A 53 0.74 1.55 -10.60
N LEU A 54 1.99 1.52 -10.14
CA LEU A 54 2.33 1.16 -8.75
C LEU A 54 1.86 2.23 -7.75
N ASP A 55 2.14 3.50 -8.02
CA ASP A 55 1.74 4.58 -7.13
C ASP A 55 0.22 4.73 -7.03
N MET A 56 -0.51 4.52 -8.16
CA MET A 56 -1.97 4.67 -8.22
C MET A 56 -2.75 3.44 -7.80
N LEU A 57 -2.26 2.22 -8.05
CA LEU A 57 -3.03 1.00 -7.82
C LEU A 57 -2.53 0.20 -6.61
N VAL A 58 -1.30 0.46 -6.14
CA VAL A 58 -0.73 -0.27 -5.01
C VAL A 58 -0.49 0.66 -3.84
N PHE A 59 0.39 1.64 -3.97
CA PHE A 59 0.86 2.41 -2.82
C PHE A 59 -0.23 3.33 -2.25
N TRP A 60 -0.84 4.17 -3.07
CA TRP A 60 -1.90 5.08 -2.63
C TRP A 60 -3.05 4.33 -1.97
N ILE A 61 -3.58 3.29 -2.63
CA ILE A 61 -4.76 2.57 -2.17
C ILE A 61 -4.47 1.89 -0.84
N ILE A 62 -3.36 1.15 -0.73
CA ILE A 62 -3.04 0.36 0.47
C ILE A 62 -2.70 1.27 1.67
N PHE A 63 -1.92 2.34 1.48
CA PHE A 63 -1.69 3.29 2.58
C PHE A 63 -2.99 3.89 3.10
N PHE A 64 -3.88 4.29 2.19
CA PHE A 64 -5.16 4.87 2.58
C PHE A 64 -6.07 3.83 3.24
N GLU A 65 -6.09 2.60 2.73
CA GLU A 65 -6.84 1.50 3.33
C GLU A 65 -6.38 1.23 4.77
N ILE A 66 -5.07 1.18 5.04
CA ILE A 66 -4.56 1.00 6.40
C ILE A 66 -4.96 2.15 7.33
N ALA A 67 -4.98 3.38 6.84
CA ALA A 67 -5.52 4.50 7.61
C ALA A 67 -7.00 4.25 7.99
N VAL A 68 -7.82 3.76 7.05
CA VAL A 68 -9.22 3.40 7.28
C VAL A 68 -9.36 2.22 8.23
N LEU A 69 -8.52 1.18 8.11
CA LEU A 69 -8.52 0.03 9.02
C LEU A 69 -8.27 0.48 10.47
N TYR A 70 -7.25 1.29 10.71
CA TYR A 70 -6.95 1.79 12.06
C TYR A 70 -8.02 2.73 12.59
N PHE A 71 -8.61 3.56 11.74
CA PHE A 71 -9.77 4.39 12.10
C PHE A 71 -10.96 3.52 12.49
N ALA A 72 -11.30 2.52 11.67
CA ALA A 72 -12.45 1.64 11.89
C ALA A 72 -12.33 0.79 13.15
N ALA A 73 -11.11 0.41 13.55
CA ALA A 73 -10.89 -0.35 14.77
C ALA A 73 -10.69 0.55 15.99
N ALA A 74 -9.69 1.42 15.99
CA ALA A 74 -9.32 2.17 17.19
C ALA A 74 -10.29 3.32 17.50
N VAL A 75 -10.67 4.12 16.48
CA VAL A 75 -11.50 5.30 16.68
C VAL A 75 -12.97 4.93 16.84
N LEU A 76 -13.54 4.17 15.91
CA LEU A 76 -14.97 3.83 15.94
C LEU A 76 -15.32 2.90 17.10
N LEU A 77 -14.44 1.98 17.48
CA LEU A 77 -14.65 1.10 18.63
C LEU A 77 -14.12 1.67 19.96
N LYS A 78 -13.60 2.90 19.94
CA LYS A 78 -13.14 3.66 21.13
C LYS A 78 -12.08 2.89 21.94
N CYS A 79 -11.22 2.13 21.30
CA CYS A 79 -10.17 1.34 21.94
C CYS A 79 -8.77 1.84 21.59
N ARG A 80 -7.78 1.37 22.33
CA ARG A 80 -6.38 1.59 21.98
C ARG A 80 -5.95 0.69 20.83
N LEU A 81 -5.00 1.13 20.02
CA LEU A 81 -4.35 0.28 19.03
C LEU A 81 -3.58 -0.85 19.75
N ALA A 82 -3.71 -2.08 19.29
CA ALA A 82 -3.15 -3.26 19.96
C ALA A 82 -1.64 -3.15 20.18
N THR A 83 -0.89 -2.85 19.15
CA THR A 83 0.58 -2.84 19.16
C THR A 83 1.13 -1.66 18.36
N PRO A 84 1.11 -0.42 18.91
CA PRO A 84 1.52 0.79 18.17
C PRO A 84 2.95 0.73 17.62
N ARG A 85 3.87 0.10 18.36
CA ARG A 85 5.28 -0.05 17.92
C ARG A 85 5.39 -0.91 16.65
N ILE A 86 4.64 -2.02 16.60
CA ILE A 86 4.61 -2.91 15.43
C ILE A 86 3.93 -2.19 14.26
N ALA A 87 2.88 -1.42 14.50
CA ALA A 87 2.24 -0.61 13.48
C ALA A 87 3.18 0.43 12.86
N TRP A 88 4.08 1.03 13.64
CA TRP A 88 5.13 1.91 13.13
C TRP A 88 6.18 1.17 12.30
N VAL A 89 6.59 -0.03 12.72
CA VAL A 89 7.48 -0.89 11.92
C VAL A 89 6.82 -1.23 10.58
N ALA A 90 5.55 -1.61 10.58
CA ALA A 90 4.77 -1.87 9.38
C ALA A 90 4.75 -0.66 8.43
N PHE A 91 4.46 0.53 8.97
CA PHE A 91 4.47 1.78 8.20
C PHE A 91 5.83 2.05 7.55
N TRP A 92 6.93 1.93 8.29
CA TRP A 92 8.26 2.18 7.75
C TRP A 92 8.72 1.12 6.74
N LEU A 93 8.32 -0.14 6.89
CA LEU A 93 8.53 -1.17 5.88
C LEU A 93 7.82 -0.82 4.57
N MET A 94 6.59 -0.33 4.64
CA MET A 94 5.84 0.10 3.47
C MET A 94 6.48 1.32 2.80
N ILE A 95 6.89 2.33 3.56
CA ILE A 95 7.58 3.52 3.04
C ILE A 95 8.89 3.09 2.34
N LEU A 96 9.71 2.28 3.01
CA LEU A 96 10.96 1.80 2.45
C LEU A 96 10.73 1.00 1.18
N GLY A 97 9.76 0.11 1.18
CA GLY A 97 9.37 -0.69 0.02
C GLY A 97 8.96 0.18 -1.17
N ALA A 98 8.10 1.17 -0.95
CA ALA A 98 7.65 2.09 -1.99
C ALA A 98 8.81 2.93 -2.57
N ILE A 99 9.72 3.42 -1.72
CA ILE A 99 10.90 4.17 -2.16
C ILE A 99 11.83 3.29 -2.99
N ILE A 100 12.20 2.10 -2.50
CA ILE A 100 13.08 1.17 -3.22
C ILE A 100 12.49 0.81 -4.57
N ASN A 101 11.18 0.57 -4.64
CA ASN A 101 10.50 0.21 -5.86
C ASN A 101 10.53 1.34 -6.89
N ASN A 102 10.16 2.57 -6.50
CA ASN A 102 10.23 3.73 -7.39
C ASN A 102 11.67 4.02 -7.85
N VAL A 103 12.66 3.92 -6.96
CA VAL A 103 14.08 4.08 -7.32
C VAL A 103 14.49 3.02 -8.33
N ALA A 104 14.10 1.75 -8.16
CA ALA A 104 14.40 0.68 -9.11
C ALA A 104 13.80 0.96 -10.49
N VAL A 105 12.55 1.43 -10.55
CA VAL A 105 11.91 1.80 -11.82
C VAL A 105 12.68 2.93 -12.51
N PHE A 106 12.96 4.03 -11.82
CA PHE A 106 13.62 5.19 -12.43
C PHE A 106 15.12 5.01 -12.72
N ARG A 107 15.73 3.90 -12.29
CA ARG A 107 17.05 3.48 -12.74
C ARG A 107 17.07 2.96 -14.18
N GLY A 108 15.92 2.63 -14.74
CA GLY A 108 15.78 2.32 -16.16
C GLY A 108 15.68 0.83 -16.51
N ASP A 109 15.82 -0.06 -15.53
CA ASP A 109 15.88 -1.53 -15.74
C ASP A 109 14.66 -2.29 -15.20
N SER A 110 13.55 -1.58 -14.94
CA SER A 110 12.31 -2.14 -14.40
C SER A 110 11.06 -1.62 -15.12
N SER A 111 11.05 -1.69 -16.45
CA SER A 111 9.92 -1.25 -17.32
C SER A 111 8.88 -2.36 -17.50
N VAL A 112 8.46 -3.01 -16.42
CA VAL A 112 7.67 -4.25 -16.44
C VAL A 112 6.17 -4.04 -16.21
N MET A 113 5.70 -2.79 -16.17
CA MET A 113 4.38 -2.40 -15.69
C MET A 113 4.14 -2.86 -14.23
N PHE A 114 3.05 -2.45 -13.61
CA PHE A 114 2.80 -2.83 -12.22
C PHE A 114 2.51 -4.33 -12.03
N THR A 115 2.11 -5.03 -13.09
CA THR A 115 1.78 -6.45 -13.05
C THR A 115 2.98 -7.37 -13.19
N SER A 116 4.06 -6.90 -13.81
CA SER A 116 5.31 -7.66 -14.02
C SER A 116 5.10 -9.10 -14.53
N TYR A 117 4.20 -9.27 -15.50
CA TYR A 117 3.93 -10.60 -16.08
C TYR A 117 5.11 -11.13 -16.88
N ALA A 118 5.38 -12.42 -16.73
CA ALA A 118 6.34 -13.12 -17.56
C ALA A 118 6.00 -12.95 -19.06
N PRO A 119 6.98 -12.76 -19.95
CA PRO A 119 8.43 -12.94 -19.75
C PRO A 119 9.18 -11.67 -19.25
N MET A 120 8.48 -10.61 -18.87
CA MET A 120 9.11 -9.37 -18.41
C MET A 120 9.80 -9.59 -17.06
N GLY A 121 11.07 -9.20 -16.96
CA GLY A 121 11.86 -9.25 -15.76
C GLY A 121 12.28 -7.84 -15.31
N ALA A 122 12.29 -7.59 -14.01
CA ALA A 122 12.77 -6.35 -13.42
C ALA A 122 14.07 -6.60 -12.63
N HIS A 123 14.75 -5.54 -12.26
CA HIS A 123 15.87 -5.61 -11.34
C HIS A 123 15.41 -6.20 -9.97
N PRO A 124 16.21 -7.03 -9.29
CA PRO A 124 15.84 -7.60 -7.99
C PRO A 124 15.34 -6.58 -6.95
N ALA A 125 15.91 -5.37 -6.94
CA ALA A 125 15.45 -4.30 -6.05
C ALA A 125 13.97 -3.93 -6.24
N PHE A 126 13.42 -4.07 -7.45
CA PHE A 126 12.00 -3.86 -7.71
C PHE A 126 11.13 -4.85 -6.92
N TYR A 127 11.46 -6.13 -6.99
CA TYR A 127 10.74 -7.18 -6.26
C TYR A 127 10.95 -7.07 -4.75
N LEU A 128 12.17 -6.74 -4.31
CA LEU A 128 12.45 -6.48 -2.90
C LEU A 128 11.58 -5.34 -2.36
N GLY A 129 11.43 -4.25 -3.12
CA GLY A 129 10.56 -3.14 -2.76
C GLY A 129 9.10 -3.58 -2.58
N LEU A 130 8.57 -4.38 -3.51
CA LEU A 130 7.22 -4.92 -3.41
C LEU A 130 7.06 -5.88 -2.23
N ILE A 131 8.04 -6.75 -1.98
CA ILE A 131 8.02 -7.69 -0.84
C ILE A 131 7.99 -6.93 0.48
N LEU A 132 8.86 -5.94 0.68
CA LEU A 132 8.90 -5.12 1.90
C LEU A 132 7.57 -4.38 2.11
N PHE A 133 7.01 -3.81 1.06
CA PHE A 133 5.72 -3.15 1.10
C PHE A 133 4.61 -4.12 1.50
N ALA A 134 4.55 -5.28 0.86
CA ALA A 134 3.56 -6.32 1.14
C ALA A 134 3.67 -6.86 2.57
N VAL A 135 4.88 -7.11 3.07
CA VAL A 135 5.12 -7.53 4.47
C VAL A 135 4.62 -6.45 5.43
N GLY A 136 4.93 -5.18 5.18
CA GLY A 136 4.43 -4.07 5.99
C GLY A 136 2.90 -4.03 6.02
N ALA A 137 2.24 -4.13 4.86
CA ALA A 137 0.79 -4.16 4.74
C ALA A 137 0.16 -5.35 5.47
N LEU A 138 0.76 -6.54 5.35
CA LEU A 138 0.30 -7.74 6.06
C LEU A 138 0.38 -7.57 7.58
N VAL A 139 1.50 -7.05 8.08
CA VAL A 139 1.67 -6.75 9.52
C VAL A 139 0.63 -5.73 9.99
N ALA A 140 0.35 -4.70 9.19
CA ALA A 140 -0.69 -3.71 9.51
C ALA A 140 -2.09 -4.34 9.61
N CYS A 141 -2.43 -5.30 8.74
CA CYS A 141 -3.68 -6.06 8.83
C CYS A 141 -3.76 -6.85 10.15
N PHE A 142 -2.68 -7.48 10.59
CA PHE A 142 -2.66 -8.18 11.87
C PHE A 142 -2.77 -7.25 13.08
N VAL A 143 -2.19 -6.05 13.01
CA VAL A 143 -2.40 -5.01 14.04
C VAL A 143 -3.88 -4.60 14.10
N PHE A 144 -4.54 -4.47 12.94
CA PHE A 144 -5.97 -4.20 12.86
C PHE A 144 -6.79 -5.31 13.55
N PHE A 145 -6.57 -6.59 13.21
CA PHE A 145 -7.27 -7.70 13.84
C PHE A 145 -7.00 -7.76 15.36
N GLY A 146 -5.76 -7.56 15.78
CA GLY A 146 -5.40 -7.46 17.20
C GLY A 146 -6.15 -6.33 17.91
N THR A 147 -6.39 -5.21 17.24
CA THR A 147 -7.15 -4.08 17.78
C THR A 147 -8.63 -4.42 17.98
N LEU A 148 -9.22 -5.22 17.07
CA LEU A 148 -10.58 -5.74 17.28
C LEU A 148 -10.67 -6.66 18.51
N VAL A 149 -9.65 -7.49 18.72
CA VAL A 149 -9.56 -8.33 19.93
C VAL A 149 -9.46 -7.47 21.19
N VAL A 150 -8.66 -6.40 21.17
CA VAL A 150 -8.57 -5.44 22.27
C VAL A 150 -9.93 -4.82 22.57
N ALA A 151 -10.62 -4.31 21.55
CA ALA A 151 -11.95 -3.71 21.71
C ALA A 151 -12.95 -4.67 22.37
N LYS A 152 -12.91 -5.94 21.96
CA LYS A 152 -13.79 -6.97 22.52
C LYS A 152 -13.40 -7.34 23.97
N SER A 153 -12.11 -7.52 24.25
CA SER A 153 -11.62 -7.96 25.57
C SER A 153 -11.76 -6.85 26.63
N GLU A 154 -11.56 -5.60 26.25
CA GLU A 154 -11.69 -4.46 27.16
C GLU A 154 -13.14 -3.92 27.27
N GLY A 155 -14.07 -4.45 26.46
CA GLY A 155 -15.48 -4.04 26.47
C GLY A 155 -15.70 -2.57 26.16
N THR A 156 -14.82 -1.97 25.37
CA THR A 156 -14.83 -0.52 25.07
C THR A 156 -16.00 -0.11 24.19
N TYR A 157 -16.63 -1.07 23.53
CA TYR A 157 -17.76 -0.84 22.63
C TYR A 157 -18.89 -1.83 22.88
N ASN A 158 -20.08 -1.31 23.24
CA ASN A 158 -21.25 -2.10 23.63
C ASN A 158 -22.41 -2.01 22.62
N GLY A 159 -22.19 -1.45 21.43
CA GLY A 159 -23.21 -1.32 20.37
C GLY A 159 -23.09 -2.39 19.29
N SER A 160 -23.93 -2.28 18.26
CA SER A 160 -23.74 -3.03 17.02
C SER A 160 -22.46 -2.56 16.32
N VAL A 161 -21.71 -3.49 15.74
CA VAL A 161 -20.47 -3.16 15.02
C VAL A 161 -20.77 -2.14 13.90
N PRO A 162 -20.05 -1.00 13.85
CA PRO A 162 -20.27 -0.01 12.79
C PRO A 162 -20.07 -0.63 11.40
N LEU A 163 -20.87 -0.22 10.43
CA LEU A 163 -20.80 -0.74 9.07
C LEU A 163 -19.40 -0.60 8.45
N VAL A 164 -18.75 0.53 8.73
CA VAL A 164 -17.36 0.78 8.28
C VAL A 164 -16.38 -0.25 8.88
N THR A 165 -16.54 -0.60 10.16
CA THR A 165 -15.71 -1.62 10.81
C THR A 165 -15.97 -3.01 10.22
N PHE A 166 -17.23 -3.33 9.92
CA PHE A 166 -17.57 -4.58 9.26
C PHE A 166 -16.96 -4.67 7.85
N GLY A 167 -17.08 -3.61 7.06
CA GLY A 167 -16.41 -3.50 5.75
C GLY A 167 -14.89 -3.62 5.85
N ALA A 168 -14.28 -2.99 6.85
CA ALA A 168 -12.85 -3.06 7.12
C ALA A 168 -12.38 -4.49 7.45
N VAL A 169 -13.16 -5.25 8.22
CA VAL A 169 -12.86 -6.68 8.49
C VAL A 169 -12.84 -7.48 7.18
N THR A 170 -13.83 -7.29 6.34
CA THR A 170 -13.91 -7.98 5.04
C THR A 170 -12.72 -7.61 4.15
N ALA A 171 -12.40 -6.32 4.04
CA ALA A 171 -11.27 -5.82 3.27
C ALA A 171 -9.94 -6.40 3.80
N ALA A 172 -9.71 -6.41 5.12
CA ALA A 172 -8.50 -6.95 5.71
C ALA A 172 -8.35 -8.46 5.50
N ILE A 173 -9.44 -9.23 5.52
CA ILE A 173 -9.42 -10.67 5.19
C ILE A 173 -9.00 -10.85 3.73
N ILE A 174 -9.59 -10.11 2.81
CA ILE A 174 -9.24 -10.16 1.38
C ILE A 174 -7.77 -9.77 1.18
N ALA A 175 -7.30 -8.71 1.85
CA ALA A 175 -5.92 -8.25 1.78
C ALA A 175 -4.93 -9.34 2.23
N VAL A 176 -5.20 -10.06 3.32
CA VAL A 176 -4.33 -11.16 3.80
C VAL A 176 -4.21 -12.26 2.73
N PHE A 177 -5.32 -12.69 2.13
CA PHE A 177 -5.28 -13.72 1.08
C PHE A 177 -4.61 -13.21 -0.20
N THR A 178 -4.84 -11.96 -0.58
CA THR A 178 -4.20 -11.32 -1.74
C THR A 178 -2.68 -11.24 -1.55
N ILE A 179 -2.22 -10.79 -0.38
CA ILE A 179 -0.79 -10.68 -0.08
C ILE A 179 -0.15 -12.08 -0.02
N ALA A 180 -0.80 -13.07 0.60
CA ALA A 180 -0.31 -14.43 0.64
C ALA A 180 -0.16 -15.03 -0.77
N SER A 181 -1.15 -14.81 -1.64
CA SER A 181 -1.09 -15.24 -3.04
C SER A 181 0.03 -14.53 -3.81
N GLY A 182 0.19 -13.22 -3.59
CA GLY A 182 1.28 -12.44 -4.18
C GLY A 182 2.67 -12.90 -3.73
N ALA A 183 2.83 -13.29 -2.48
CA ALA A 183 4.10 -13.80 -1.95
C ALA A 183 4.57 -15.08 -2.64
N ILE A 184 3.65 -15.96 -3.04
CA ILE A 184 3.95 -17.19 -3.78
C ILE A 184 4.64 -16.87 -5.12
N ILE A 185 4.34 -15.73 -5.72
CA ILE A 185 4.92 -15.30 -7.00
C ILE A 185 6.16 -14.43 -6.76
N LEU A 186 6.07 -13.45 -5.86
CA LEU A 186 7.12 -12.45 -5.65
C LEU A 186 8.41 -13.04 -5.05
N ILE A 187 8.29 -13.98 -4.09
CA ILE A 187 9.46 -14.55 -3.42
C ILE A 187 10.34 -15.38 -4.36
N PRO A 188 9.79 -16.30 -5.18
CA PRO A 188 10.61 -17.04 -6.16
C PRO A 188 11.15 -16.19 -7.31
N THR A 189 10.56 -14.99 -7.54
CA THR A 189 10.97 -14.09 -8.63
C THR A 189 12.13 -13.18 -8.22
N PHE A 190 12.27 -12.94 -6.90
CA PHE A 190 13.37 -12.15 -6.33
C PHE A 190 14.70 -12.89 -6.43
#